data_ba488df0bd14ec4c7c2ac50453372b99
#
_entry.id   ba488df0bd14ec4c7c2ac50453372b99
#
_cell.length_a   1.000
_cell.length_b   1.000
_cell.length_c   1.000
_cell.angle_alpha   90.00
_cell.angle_beta   90.00
_cell.angle_gamma   90.00
#
_symmetry.space_group_name_H-M   'P 1'
#
loop_
_entity.id
_entity.type
_entity.pdbx_description
1 polymer ?
#
loop_
_entity_poly.entity_id
_entity_poly.type
_entity_poly.pdbx_seq_one_letter_code
_entity_poly.pdbx_strand_id
1 'polypeptide(L)'
;MTDLVYGIGINDRSKPARFDSTRMTKEYAFWKRMLERCGCDKRKIEFPTYKSCAVSENFKYYSYFYDWCQSQVGFSSDGWHLDKDLLIKGNKVYSENTCIFLPPKLNTLILSCKAHRGELPVGVCFEKSSLRYTASCMFEGKKKKIGRYSTPKQAFEAYKIFKESYIKQVAEQYKSQIDH
;
A
#
# COMPACT_ATOMS: atom_id res chain seq x y z
N MET A 1 -25.88 -22.33 6.63
CA MET A 1 -25.42 -21.19 5.80
C MET A 1 -24.02 -20.85 6.26
N THR A 2 -23.08 -20.78 5.36
CA THR A 2 -21.71 -20.32 5.68
C THR A 2 -21.77 -18.83 5.93
N ASP A 3 -21.49 -18.39 7.15
CA ASP A 3 -21.43 -16.97 7.47
C ASP A 3 -20.31 -16.33 6.66
N LEU A 4 -20.65 -15.30 5.87
CA LEU A 4 -19.68 -14.59 5.05
C LEU A 4 -18.79 -13.69 5.93
N VAL A 5 -17.49 -13.76 5.74
CA VAL A 5 -16.54 -12.88 6.42
C VAL A 5 -16.66 -11.48 5.82
N TYR A 6 -17.06 -10.50 6.63
CA TYR A 6 -17.38 -9.12 6.20
C TYR A 6 -18.39 -9.03 5.04
N GLY A 7 -19.33 -9.97 4.99
CA GLY A 7 -20.39 -10.01 3.98
C GLY A 7 -19.98 -10.45 2.58
N ILE A 8 -18.70 -10.74 2.33
CA ILE A 8 -18.18 -11.06 0.98
C ILE A 8 -17.27 -12.28 0.93
N GLY A 9 -16.53 -12.60 1.97
CA GLY A 9 -15.54 -13.67 1.96
C GLY A 9 -16.09 -15.02 2.39
N ILE A 10 -15.68 -16.10 1.74
CA ILE A 10 -16.04 -17.47 2.01
C ILE A 10 -14.84 -18.22 2.60
N ASN A 11 -14.93 -18.58 3.88
CA ASN A 11 -13.99 -19.52 4.47
C ASN A 11 -14.52 -20.94 4.27
N ASP A 12 -14.00 -21.62 3.25
CA ASP A 12 -14.36 -22.99 2.88
C ASP A 12 -13.75 -24.06 3.81
N ARG A 13 -12.97 -23.62 4.81
CA ARG A 13 -12.35 -24.48 5.84
C ARG A 13 -11.38 -25.54 5.30
N SER A 14 -10.98 -25.47 4.05
CA SER A 14 -10.01 -26.41 3.44
C SER A 14 -8.57 -26.07 3.79
N LYS A 15 -8.31 -24.85 4.30
CA LYS A 15 -6.99 -24.38 4.72
C LYS A 15 -7.00 -23.88 6.17
N PRO A 16 -5.89 -23.98 6.90
CA PRO A 16 -5.81 -23.55 8.28
C PRO A 16 -5.95 -22.02 8.38
N ALA A 17 -6.95 -21.56 9.13
CA ALA A 17 -7.14 -20.14 9.42
C ALA A 17 -6.45 -19.70 10.73
N ARG A 18 -6.05 -20.63 11.57
CA ARG A 18 -5.43 -20.40 12.86
C ARG A 18 -4.32 -21.43 13.11
N PHE A 19 -3.30 -21.02 13.83
CA PHE A 19 -2.30 -21.92 14.41
C PHE A 19 -2.81 -22.55 15.71
N ASP A 20 -3.51 -21.73 16.53
CA ASP A 20 -4.10 -22.11 17.81
C ASP A 20 -5.35 -21.27 18.10
N SER A 21 -5.92 -21.39 19.30
CA SER A 21 -7.13 -20.65 19.69
C SER A 21 -6.97 -19.12 19.64
N THR A 22 -5.74 -18.60 19.71
CA THR A 22 -5.46 -17.16 19.83
C THR A 22 -4.86 -16.55 18.56
N ARG A 23 -4.03 -17.30 17.81
CA ARG A 23 -3.24 -16.78 16.70
C ARG A 23 -3.78 -17.22 15.34
N MET A 24 -4.10 -16.24 14.51
CA MET A 24 -4.42 -16.48 13.10
C MET A 24 -3.18 -16.81 12.29
N THR A 25 -3.36 -17.59 11.20
CA THR A 25 -2.32 -17.72 10.18
C THR A 25 -2.07 -16.38 9.49
N LYS A 26 -0.89 -16.21 8.91
CA LYS A 26 -0.49 -14.99 8.20
C LYS A 26 -1.43 -14.74 7.01
N GLU A 27 -1.75 -15.78 6.26
CA GLU A 27 -2.67 -15.77 5.12
C GLU A 27 -4.06 -15.30 5.55
N TYR A 28 -4.61 -15.89 6.60
CA TYR A 28 -5.94 -15.53 7.08
C TYR A 28 -6.01 -14.09 7.58
N ALA A 29 -4.95 -13.62 8.24
CA ALA A 29 -4.85 -12.24 8.70
C ALA A 29 -4.84 -11.24 7.53
N PHE A 30 -4.09 -11.51 6.44
CA PHE A 30 -4.10 -10.68 5.23
C PHE A 30 -5.46 -10.72 4.53
N TRP A 31 -6.02 -11.92 4.32
CA TRP A 31 -7.31 -12.10 3.69
C TRP A 31 -8.42 -11.36 4.45
N LYS A 32 -8.48 -11.54 5.76
CA LYS A 32 -9.46 -10.87 6.61
C LYS A 32 -9.36 -9.34 6.54
N ARG A 33 -8.13 -8.79 6.60
CA ARG A 33 -7.90 -7.33 6.47
C ARG A 33 -8.27 -6.79 5.10
N MET A 34 -8.04 -7.55 4.04
CA MET A 34 -8.46 -7.21 2.68
C MET A 34 -10.00 -7.14 2.59
N LEU A 35 -10.70 -8.16 3.07
CA LEU A 35 -12.16 -8.20 3.09
C LEU A 35 -12.75 -7.09 3.97
N GLU A 36 -12.15 -6.79 5.12
CA GLU A 36 -12.56 -5.69 5.99
C GLU A 36 -12.58 -4.35 5.25
N ARG A 37 -11.53 -4.07 4.46
CA ARG A 37 -11.45 -2.84 3.65
C ARG A 37 -12.53 -2.77 2.58
N CYS A 38 -12.94 -3.90 2.02
CA CYS A 38 -13.90 -3.97 0.93
C CYS A 38 -15.36 -4.15 1.39
N GLY A 39 -15.60 -4.86 2.50
CA GLY A 39 -16.93 -5.24 2.96
C GLY A 39 -17.42 -4.49 4.20
N CYS A 40 -16.54 -3.89 5.00
CA CYS A 40 -16.93 -3.24 6.26
C CYS A 40 -17.30 -1.78 6.05
N ASP A 41 -18.58 -1.42 6.24
CA ASP A 41 -19.07 -0.05 6.06
C ASP A 41 -18.43 0.94 7.04
N LYS A 42 -18.20 0.51 8.30
CA LYS A 42 -17.50 1.32 9.29
C LYS A 42 -16.10 1.71 8.79
N ARG A 43 -15.37 0.77 8.17
CA ARG A 43 -14.05 1.00 7.59
C ARG A 43 -14.10 1.96 6.40
N LYS A 44 -15.13 1.88 5.57
CA LYS A 44 -15.34 2.78 4.42
C LYS A 44 -15.70 4.21 4.84
N ILE A 45 -16.38 4.36 5.98
CA ILE A 45 -16.68 5.68 6.57
C ILE A 45 -15.40 6.29 7.12
N GLU A 46 -14.64 5.54 7.92
CA GLU A 46 -13.38 5.97 8.53
C GLU A 46 -12.31 6.31 7.46
N PHE A 47 -12.24 5.50 6.41
CA PHE A 47 -11.28 5.64 5.30
C PHE A 47 -12.01 5.71 3.95
N PRO A 48 -12.43 6.90 3.50
CA PRO A 48 -13.20 7.05 2.26
C PRO A 48 -12.53 6.50 1.00
N THR A 49 -11.21 6.31 1.02
CA THR A 49 -10.44 5.70 -0.07
C THR A 49 -10.82 4.25 -0.34
N TYR A 50 -11.45 3.57 0.64
CA TYR A 50 -11.93 2.18 0.50
C TYR A 50 -13.36 2.07 -0.04
N LYS A 51 -14.10 3.17 -0.23
CA LYS A 51 -15.50 3.13 -0.69
C LYS A 51 -15.68 2.36 -1.99
N SER A 52 -14.73 2.46 -2.91
CA SER A 52 -14.75 1.79 -4.22
C SER A 52 -13.85 0.55 -4.29
N CYS A 53 -13.32 0.07 -3.15
CA CYS A 53 -12.51 -1.13 -3.14
C CYS A 53 -13.38 -2.39 -3.31
N ALA A 54 -12.90 -3.31 -4.14
CA ALA A 54 -13.53 -4.59 -4.42
C ALA A 54 -12.50 -5.73 -4.32
N VAL A 55 -13.01 -6.95 -4.32
CA VAL A 55 -12.22 -8.19 -4.29
C VAL A 55 -12.62 -9.01 -5.51
N SER A 56 -11.67 -9.64 -6.21
CA SER A 56 -11.96 -10.57 -7.32
C SER A 56 -12.74 -11.78 -6.82
N GLU A 57 -13.44 -12.45 -7.73
CA GLU A 57 -14.22 -13.64 -7.37
C GLU A 57 -13.35 -14.70 -6.69
N ASN A 58 -12.13 -14.93 -7.20
CA ASN A 58 -11.22 -15.91 -6.65
C ASN A 58 -10.76 -15.56 -5.24
N PHE A 59 -10.45 -14.29 -4.97
CA PHE A 59 -9.99 -13.84 -3.65
C PHE A 59 -11.10 -13.78 -2.59
N LYS A 60 -12.38 -13.96 -2.98
CA LYS A 60 -13.44 -14.20 -2.01
C LYS A 60 -13.29 -15.53 -1.28
N TYR A 61 -12.68 -16.53 -1.91
CA TYR A 61 -12.43 -17.84 -1.31
C TYR A 61 -11.09 -17.86 -0.57
N TYR A 62 -11.14 -18.23 0.72
CA TYR A 62 -9.94 -18.26 1.54
C TYR A 62 -8.90 -19.28 1.04
N SER A 63 -9.35 -20.46 0.62
CA SER A 63 -8.45 -21.48 0.07
C SER A 63 -7.65 -21.00 -1.12
N TYR A 64 -8.32 -20.32 -2.06
CA TYR A 64 -7.64 -19.76 -3.22
C TYR A 64 -6.61 -18.68 -2.84
N PHE A 65 -7.00 -17.75 -1.94
CA PHE A 65 -6.09 -16.72 -1.46
C PHE A 65 -4.89 -17.32 -0.70
N TYR A 66 -5.12 -18.39 0.09
CA TYR A 66 -4.07 -19.10 0.79
C TYR A 66 -3.03 -19.66 -0.19
N ASP A 67 -3.46 -20.41 -1.22
CA ASP A 67 -2.58 -21.02 -2.20
C ASP A 67 -1.86 -19.95 -3.05
N TRP A 68 -2.55 -18.86 -3.41
CA TRP A 68 -1.95 -17.72 -4.08
C TRP A 68 -0.82 -17.09 -3.24
N CYS A 69 -1.01 -16.93 -1.94
CA CYS A 69 0.03 -16.38 -1.05
C CYS A 69 1.32 -17.19 -1.09
N GLN A 70 1.23 -18.55 -1.13
CA GLN A 70 2.41 -19.42 -1.13
C GLN A 70 3.27 -19.26 -2.38
N SER A 71 2.69 -18.82 -3.49
CA SER A 71 3.38 -18.58 -4.76
C SER A 71 3.95 -17.17 -4.89
N GLN A 72 3.65 -16.27 -3.94
CA GLN A 72 4.04 -14.88 -4.06
C GLN A 72 5.42 -14.60 -3.48
N VAL A 73 6.25 -13.91 -4.26
CA VAL A 73 7.50 -13.35 -3.78
C VAL A 73 7.23 -12.38 -2.62
N GLY A 74 8.02 -12.48 -1.57
CA GLY A 74 7.90 -11.61 -0.39
C GLY A 74 6.85 -12.05 0.63
N PHE A 75 5.99 -13.04 0.33
CA PHE A 75 5.04 -13.54 1.32
C PHE A 75 5.73 -14.18 2.54
N SER A 76 6.81 -14.91 2.33
CA SER A 76 7.62 -15.52 3.40
C SER A 76 8.34 -14.46 4.28
N SER A 77 8.57 -13.26 3.75
CA SER A 77 9.25 -12.18 4.46
C SER A 77 8.36 -11.58 5.56
N ASP A 78 8.92 -11.42 6.75
CA ASP A 78 8.16 -10.85 7.86
C ASP A 78 7.92 -9.34 7.68
N GLY A 79 6.70 -8.93 8.04
CA GLY A 79 6.31 -7.52 8.02
C GLY A 79 5.99 -6.94 6.65
N TRP A 80 6.11 -7.70 5.54
CA TRP A 80 5.72 -7.19 4.23
C TRP A 80 4.21 -6.96 4.13
N HIS A 81 3.82 -5.97 3.35
CA HIS A 81 2.44 -5.53 3.20
C HIS A 81 1.84 -5.99 1.89
N LEU A 82 0.59 -6.45 1.92
CA LEU A 82 -0.21 -6.67 0.71
C LEU A 82 -0.60 -5.32 0.11
N ASP A 83 -0.15 -5.06 -1.11
CA ASP A 83 -0.48 -3.88 -1.91
C ASP A 83 -1.25 -4.27 -3.18
N LYS A 84 -2.17 -3.40 -3.64
CA LYS A 84 -2.96 -3.59 -4.86
C LYS A 84 -2.81 -2.45 -5.86
N ASP A 85 -2.13 -1.38 -5.47
CA ASP A 85 -2.12 -0.11 -6.21
C ASP A 85 -0.82 0.11 -7.01
N LEU A 86 0.25 -0.63 -6.69
CA LEU A 86 1.55 -0.41 -7.32
C LEU A 86 1.58 -0.84 -8.78
N LEU A 87 1.06 -2.04 -9.08
CA LEU A 87 1.11 -2.59 -10.44
C LEU A 87 0.23 -1.81 -11.41
N ILE A 88 -0.93 -1.35 -10.94
CA ILE A 88 -1.90 -0.61 -11.76
C ILE A 88 -2.33 0.64 -11.01
N LYS A 89 -1.87 1.79 -11.50
CA LYS A 89 -2.18 3.08 -10.87
C LYS A 89 -3.69 3.35 -10.81
N GLY A 90 -4.18 3.61 -9.61
CA GLY A 90 -5.60 3.90 -9.39
C GLY A 90 -6.49 2.66 -9.31
N ASN A 91 -5.90 1.47 -9.31
CA ASN A 91 -6.63 0.22 -9.12
C ASN A 91 -7.42 0.22 -7.80
N LYS A 92 -8.60 -0.41 -7.83
CA LYS A 92 -9.50 -0.55 -6.68
C LYS A 92 -9.81 -2.01 -6.34
N VAL A 93 -9.34 -2.95 -7.14
CA VAL A 93 -9.65 -4.37 -7.00
C VAL A 93 -8.47 -5.11 -6.42
N TYR A 94 -8.69 -5.84 -5.34
CA TYR A 94 -7.75 -6.85 -4.86
C TYR A 94 -7.93 -8.11 -5.69
N SER A 95 -6.91 -8.52 -6.43
CA SER A 95 -6.92 -9.71 -7.27
C SER A 95 -5.53 -10.31 -7.40
N GLU A 96 -5.48 -11.53 -7.90
CA GLU A 96 -4.26 -12.25 -8.23
C GLU A 96 -3.34 -11.51 -9.20
N ASN A 97 -3.91 -10.66 -10.08
CA ASN A 97 -3.18 -9.90 -11.11
C ASN A 97 -2.77 -8.50 -10.65
N THR A 98 -3.27 -8.02 -9.53
CA THR A 98 -3.04 -6.64 -9.08
C THR A 98 -2.35 -6.56 -7.72
N CYS A 99 -2.40 -7.65 -6.95
CA CYS A 99 -1.80 -7.70 -5.62
C CYS A 99 -0.37 -8.21 -5.64
N ILE A 100 0.47 -7.60 -4.82
CA ILE A 100 1.84 -8.03 -4.54
C ILE A 100 2.15 -7.81 -3.06
N PHE A 101 3.18 -8.50 -2.56
CA PHE A 101 3.74 -8.18 -1.25
C PHE A 101 4.91 -7.21 -1.40
N LEU A 102 4.95 -6.19 -0.55
CA LEU A 102 5.97 -5.14 -0.56
C LEU A 102 6.59 -4.91 0.82
N PRO A 103 7.90 -4.64 0.88
CA PRO A 103 8.52 -4.14 2.10
C PRO A 103 7.81 -2.88 2.59
N PRO A 104 7.56 -2.72 3.92
CA PRO A 104 6.85 -1.58 4.48
C PRO A 104 7.45 -0.24 4.08
N LYS A 105 8.78 -0.15 4.05
CA LYS A 105 9.53 1.05 3.65
C LYS A 105 9.20 1.45 2.22
N LEU A 106 9.21 0.49 1.29
CA LEU A 106 8.89 0.74 -0.11
C LEU A 106 7.42 1.12 -0.29
N ASN A 107 6.51 0.36 0.33
CA ASN A 107 5.08 0.64 0.29
C ASN A 107 4.77 2.06 0.81
N THR A 108 5.36 2.48 1.92
CA THR A 108 5.19 3.85 2.45
C THR A 108 5.73 4.92 1.50
N LEU A 109 6.84 4.66 0.81
CA LEU A 109 7.42 5.61 -0.12
C LEU A 109 6.55 5.87 -1.35
N ILE A 110 5.80 4.87 -1.84
CA ILE A 110 4.95 5.01 -3.02
C ILE A 110 3.55 5.55 -2.70
N LEU A 111 3.12 5.54 -1.43
CA LEU A 111 1.83 6.08 -1.03
C LEU A 111 1.72 7.57 -1.36
N SER A 112 0.60 7.93 -2.00
CA SER A 112 0.26 9.32 -2.30
C SER A 112 -0.82 9.83 -1.34
N CYS A 113 -0.43 10.58 -0.31
CA CYS A 113 -1.35 11.18 0.67
C CYS A 113 -2.09 12.42 0.09
N LYS A 114 -2.94 12.25 -0.92
CA LYS A 114 -3.65 13.38 -1.56
C LYS A 114 -4.61 14.12 -0.63
N ALA A 115 -5.24 13.41 0.30
CA ALA A 115 -6.32 13.96 1.14
C ALA A 115 -5.88 15.08 2.11
N HIS A 116 -4.58 15.20 2.40
CA HIS A 116 -4.05 16.19 3.34
C HIS A 116 -3.26 17.32 2.65
N ARG A 117 -3.45 17.51 1.34
CA ARG A 117 -2.71 18.52 0.57
C ARG A 117 -3.59 19.73 0.27
N GLY A 118 -2.98 20.92 0.35
CA GLY A 118 -3.51 22.13 -0.25
C GLY A 118 -3.35 22.11 -1.79
N GLU A 119 -3.42 23.28 -2.41
CA GLU A 119 -3.34 23.48 -3.86
C GLU A 119 -1.95 23.19 -4.46
N LEU A 120 -0.90 23.20 -3.63
CA LEU A 120 0.47 22.98 -4.11
C LEU A 120 0.76 21.49 -4.37
N PRO A 121 1.66 21.20 -5.32
CA PRO A 121 2.10 19.83 -5.60
C PRO A 121 2.73 19.15 -4.38
N VAL A 122 2.75 17.80 -4.40
CA VAL A 122 3.37 17.01 -3.32
C VAL A 122 4.84 17.41 -3.10
N GLY A 123 5.22 17.52 -1.82
CA GLY A 123 6.58 17.87 -1.44
C GLY A 123 6.93 19.34 -1.59
N VAL A 124 5.98 20.18 -2.02
CA VAL A 124 6.17 21.63 -2.21
C VAL A 124 5.40 22.41 -1.17
N CYS A 125 6.03 23.40 -0.56
CA CYS A 125 5.37 24.40 0.27
C CYS A 125 5.89 25.82 -0.05
N PHE A 126 5.02 26.81 0.12
CA PHE A 126 5.39 28.21 -0.04
C PHE A 126 5.96 28.76 1.29
N GLU A 127 7.13 29.30 1.24
CA GLU A 127 7.85 29.90 2.39
C GLU A 127 7.68 31.43 2.35
N LYS A 128 6.78 31.95 3.17
CA LYS A 128 6.40 33.38 3.19
C LYS A 128 7.59 34.29 3.46
N SER A 129 8.54 33.86 4.32
CA SER A 129 9.69 34.68 4.71
C SER A 129 10.67 34.95 3.55
N SER A 130 10.79 34.00 2.61
CA SER A 130 11.68 34.11 1.45
C SER A 130 10.96 34.36 0.14
N LEU A 131 9.61 34.34 0.14
CA LEU A 131 8.75 34.41 -1.05
C LEU A 131 9.13 33.34 -2.10
N ARG A 132 9.51 32.15 -1.64
CA ARG A 132 9.99 31.05 -2.47
C ARG A 132 9.21 29.76 -2.20
N TYR A 133 9.29 28.86 -3.17
CA TYR A 133 8.74 27.51 -3.04
C TYR A 133 9.84 26.54 -2.58
N THR A 134 9.61 25.88 -1.46
CA THR A 134 10.56 24.91 -0.90
C THR A 134 10.12 23.50 -1.29
N ALA A 135 11.03 22.73 -1.88
CA ALA A 135 10.89 21.30 -2.08
C ALA A 135 11.46 20.53 -0.88
N SER A 136 10.69 19.56 -0.37
CA SER A 136 11.14 18.69 0.73
C SER A 136 10.55 17.29 0.61
N CYS A 137 11.30 16.28 1.07
CA CYS A 137 10.88 14.89 1.09
C CYS A 137 11.22 14.25 2.44
N MET A 138 10.43 13.24 2.85
CA MET A 138 10.84 12.37 3.94
C MET A 138 11.96 11.45 3.44
N PHE A 139 13.08 11.46 4.12
CA PHE A 139 14.26 10.66 3.84
C PHE A 139 14.76 10.07 5.16
N GLU A 140 14.80 8.76 5.27
CA GLU A 140 15.24 8.03 6.48
C GLU A 140 14.55 8.51 7.77
N GLY A 141 13.23 8.67 7.69
CA GLY A 141 12.41 9.10 8.85
C GLY A 141 12.49 10.59 9.18
N LYS A 142 13.30 11.38 8.47
CA LYS A 142 13.47 12.83 8.70
C LYS A 142 13.03 13.63 7.47
N LYS A 143 12.51 14.83 7.71
CA LYS A 143 12.18 15.78 6.63
C LYS A 143 13.46 16.38 6.07
N LYS A 144 13.81 16.06 4.82
CA LYS A 144 14.96 16.62 4.10
C LYS A 144 14.49 17.74 3.18
N LYS A 145 15.07 18.93 3.33
CA LYS A 145 14.92 20.05 2.40
C LYS A 145 15.79 19.80 1.17
N ILE A 146 15.19 19.85 -0.02
CA ILE A 146 15.86 19.59 -1.30
C ILE A 146 16.39 20.91 -1.87
N GLY A 147 15.54 21.97 -1.84
CA GLY A 147 15.93 23.28 -2.34
C GLY A 147 14.81 24.30 -2.24
N ARG A 148 15.14 25.54 -2.65
CA ARG A 148 14.21 26.67 -2.80
C ARG A 148 14.17 27.09 -4.26
N TYR A 149 12.95 27.38 -4.77
CA TYR A 149 12.69 27.63 -6.18
C TYR A 149 11.77 28.82 -6.36
N SER A 150 11.81 29.42 -7.55
CA SER A 150 10.97 30.59 -7.85
C SER A 150 9.54 30.21 -8.21
N THR A 151 9.31 28.96 -8.66
CA THR A 151 7.96 28.47 -9.03
C THR A 151 7.63 27.12 -8.37
N PRO A 152 6.36 26.82 -8.16
CA PRO A 152 5.94 25.53 -7.62
C PRO A 152 6.30 24.37 -8.57
N LYS A 153 6.31 24.60 -9.87
CA LYS A 153 6.69 23.61 -10.89
C LYS A 153 8.16 23.19 -10.74
N GLN A 154 9.08 24.16 -10.63
CA GLN A 154 10.51 23.86 -10.42
C GLN A 154 10.74 23.11 -9.10
N ALA A 155 10.07 23.51 -8.03
CA ALA A 155 10.14 22.82 -6.74
C ALA A 155 9.63 21.37 -6.84
N PHE A 156 8.54 21.15 -7.57
CA PHE A 156 7.98 19.83 -7.77
C PHE A 156 8.88 18.93 -8.61
N GLU A 157 9.49 19.42 -9.68
CA GLU A 157 10.43 18.63 -10.49
C GLU A 157 11.64 18.19 -9.65
N ALA A 158 12.20 19.09 -8.84
CA ALA A 158 13.29 18.72 -7.93
C ALA A 158 12.86 17.68 -6.88
N TYR A 159 11.65 17.83 -6.32
CA TYR A 159 11.07 16.81 -5.44
C TYR A 159 10.94 15.47 -6.14
N LYS A 160 10.41 15.45 -7.37
CA LYS A 160 10.19 14.24 -8.16
C LYS A 160 11.50 13.49 -8.42
N ILE A 161 12.52 14.19 -8.92
CA ILE A 161 13.85 13.62 -9.18
C ILE A 161 14.42 12.98 -7.90
N PHE A 162 14.39 13.72 -6.79
CA PHE A 162 14.87 13.21 -5.51
C PHE A 162 14.09 11.99 -5.03
N LYS A 163 12.76 12.05 -5.11
CA LYS A 163 11.88 10.98 -4.66
C LYS A 163 12.06 9.70 -5.48
N GLU A 164 12.15 9.81 -6.80
CA GLU A 164 12.38 8.68 -7.71
C GLU A 164 13.73 8.03 -7.47
N SER A 165 14.79 8.84 -7.29
CA SER A 165 16.12 8.34 -6.94
C SER A 165 16.11 7.58 -5.62
N TYR A 166 15.42 8.12 -4.60
CA TYR A 166 15.30 7.46 -3.31
C TYR A 166 14.50 6.15 -3.37
N ILE A 167 13.40 6.12 -4.13
CA ILE A 167 12.63 4.89 -4.37
C ILE A 167 13.51 3.82 -5.02
N LYS A 168 14.28 4.18 -6.07
CA LYS A 168 15.23 3.26 -6.74
C LYS A 168 16.27 2.72 -5.77
N GLN A 169 16.87 3.58 -4.95
CA GLN A 169 17.84 3.19 -3.94
C GLN A 169 17.24 2.21 -2.91
N VAL A 170 16.02 2.45 -2.45
CA VAL A 170 15.34 1.55 -1.51
C VAL A 170 14.96 0.23 -2.20
N ALA A 171 14.46 0.27 -3.44
CA ALA A 171 14.11 -0.93 -4.20
C ALA A 171 15.33 -1.84 -4.41
N GLU A 172 16.49 -1.29 -4.72
CA GLU A 172 17.73 -2.06 -4.89
C GLU A 172 18.14 -2.81 -3.61
N GLN A 173 17.83 -2.28 -2.42
CA GLN A 173 18.07 -2.98 -1.14
C GLN A 173 17.28 -4.29 -0.99
N TYR A 174 16.15 -4.41 -1.71
CA TYR A 174 15.26 -5.58 -1.66
C TYR A 174 15.35 -6.47 -2.90
N LYS A 175 16.19 -6.11 -3.87
CA LYS A 175 16.31 -6.81 -5.15
C LYS A 175 16.61 -8.31 -4.97
N SER A 176 17.59 -8.65 -4.12
CA SER A 176 17.92 -10.06 -3.83
C SER A 176 16.79 -10.85 -3.15
N GLN A 177 15.77 -10.17 -2.60
CA GLN A 177 14.61 -10.80 -1.98
C GLN A 177 13.42 -10.94 -2.95
N ILE A 178 13.49 -10.26 -4.10
CA ILE A 178 12.44 -10.20 -5.13
C ILE A 178 12.81 -11.05 -6.35
N ASP A 179 14.10 -11.20 -6.65
CA ASP A 179 14.63 -11.89 -7.84
C ASP A 179 14.78 -13.42 -7.66
N HIS A 180 13.77 -14.09 -7.03
CA HIS A 180 13.76 -15.56 -6.90
C HIS A 180 12.57 -16.19 -7.61
#